data_8cd5697ce38220193ef1940a7963c437
#
_entry.id   8cd5697ce38220193ef1940a7963c437
#
_cell.length_a   1.000
_cell.length_b   1.000
_cell.length_c   1.000
_cell.angle_alpha   90.00
_cell.angle_beta   90.00
_cell.angle_gamma   90.00
#
_symmetry.space_group_name_H-M   'P 1'
#
loop_
_entity.id
_entity.type
_entity.pdbx_description
1 polymer ?
#
loop_
_entity_poly.entity_id
_entity_poly.type
_entity_poly.pdbx_seq_one_letter_code
_entity_poly.pdbx_strand_id
1 'polypeptide(L)'
;PMAQGKKLPPSTETPVLVFVDVDNTLIRGATIFMFAMEAWKSGYIKWRHVIPALSHQRAFIKKGESPARITSTRERAQALVAGHSVAEFDRIAEVAWRRSIAPKIFPKVLQQLRDHQEQGHQVWLLTASPQGLASVMARDLRLAGAFGTTLIESDGKFTGEIDGELLHGPLKEEKAVAFATKLGADLNECYAYSDSVADLPLLGLVGHPVAVNPDAGLLKHATDNAWPIVWPEGSKRYQASRTKRAEKSAGHD
;
A
#
# COMPACT_ATOMS: atom_id res chain seq x y z
N PRO A 1 12.10 8.92 -32.14
CA PRO A 1 10.72 9.26 -32.31
C PRO A 1 9.97 8.83 -31.05
N MET A 2 9.62 9.80 -30.20
CA MET A 2 8.83 9.59 -28.98
C MET A 2 7.43 9.17 -29.41
N ALA A 3 6.98 8.01 -28.93
CA ALA A 3 5.60 7.58 -29.10
C ALA A 3 4.69 8.54 -28.33
N GLN A 4 3.92 9.30 -29.07
CA GLN A 4 2.88 10.18 -28.52
C GLN A 4 1.84 9.31 -27.83
N GLY A 5 1.74 9.44 -26.52
CA GLY A 5 0.70 8.82 -25.71
C GLY A 5 -0.66 9.26 -26.23
N LYS A 6 -1.49 8.30 -26.60
CA LYS A 6 -2.86 8.48 -27.06
C LYS A 6 -3.64 9.13 -25.90
N LYS A 7 -3.90 10.44 -26.02
CA LYS A 7 -4.75 11.18 -25.11
C LYS A 7 -6.15 10.58 -25.21
N LEU A 8 -6.63 9.93 -24.16
CA LEU A 8 -8.03 9.52 -24.08
C LEU A 8 -8.92 10.77 -24.22
N PRO A 9 -10.04 10.69 -24.96
CA PRO A 9 -11.01 11.79 -25.03
C PRO A 9 -11.50 12.11 -23.62
N PRO A 10 -11.77 13.38 -23.29
CA PRO A 10 -12.36 13.74 -22.02
C PRO A 10 -13.73 13.06 -21.92
N SER A 11 -13.87 12.11 -20.98
CA SER A 11 -15.18 11.62 -20.60
C SER A 11 -15.91 12.79 -19.96
N THR A 12 -17.15 13.07 -20.37
CA THR A 12 -18.02 14.09 -19.77
C THR A 12 -18.52 13.68 -18.39
N GLU A 13 -18.18 12.50 -17.93
CA GLU A 13 -18.56 11.96 -16.61
C GLU A 13 -17.45 12.20 -15.60
N THR A 14 -17.85 12.62 -14.41
CA THR A 14 -16.96 12.76 -13.24
C THR A 14 -16.30 11.43 -12.93
N PRO A 15 -14.94 11.36 -12.88
CA PRO A 15 -14.28 10.08 -12.68
C PRO A 15 -14.51 9.56 -11.25
N VAL A 16 -14.83 8.28 -11.12
CA VAL A 16 -14.84 7.57 -9.84
C VAL A 16 -13.44 7.04 -9.55
N LEU A 17 -12.87 7.43 -8.42
CA LEU A 17 -11.54 7.02 -7.98
C LEU A 17 -11.65 5.92 -6.93
N VAL A 18 -10.75 4.95 -7.02
CA VAL A 18 -10.61 3.86 -6.05
C VAL A 18 -9.20 3.91 -5.49
N PHE A 19 -9.07 4.31 -4.24
CA PHE A 19 -7.79 4.40 -3.53
C PHE A 19 -7.53 3.10 -2.78
N VAL A 20 -6.39 2.47 -2.99
CA VAL A 20 -6.09 1.14 -2.45
C VAL A 20 -4.75 1.16 -1.73
N ASP A 21 -4.78 0.88 -0.44
CA ASP A 21 -3.56 0.55 0.30
C ASP A 21 -2.99 -0.79 -0.17
N VAL A 22 -1.70 -1.00 0.01
CA VAL A 22 -1.00 -2.17 -0.52
C VAL A 22 -0.73 -3.23 0.53
N ASP A 23 -0.02 -2.87 1.61
CA ASP A 23 0.51 -3.82 2.59
C ASP A 23 -0.60 -4.39 3.49
N ASN A 24 -0.81 -5.71 3.48
CA ASN A 24 -1.92 -6.44 4.13
C ASN A 24 -3.34 -6.10 3.61
N THR A 25 -3.47 -5.18 2.67
CA THR A 25 -4.71 -4.84 1.96
C THR A 25 -4.78 -5.58 0.62
N LEU A 26 -3.95 -5.23 -0.35
CA LEU A 26 -3.85 -5.92 -1.63
C LEU A 26 -2.88 -7.11 -1.57
N ILE A 27 -1.78 -6.95 -0.83
CA ILE A 27 -0.66 -7.89 -0.72
C ILE A 27 -0.59 -8.43 0.71
N ARG A 28 -0.42 -9.74 0.87
CA ARG A 28 -0.19 -10.36 2.18
C ARG A 28 1.23 -10.08 2.66
N GLY A 29 1.37 -9.22 3.67
CA GLY A 29 2.64 -8.83 4.28
C GLY A 29 3.15 -7.49 3.78
N ALA A 30 4.39 -7.14 4.12
CA ALA A 30 5.00 -5.86 3.82
C ALA A 30 5.87 -5.93 2.54
N THR A 31 5.52 -5.14 1.55
CA THR A 31 6.18 -5.11 0.24
C THR A 31 7.63 -4.62 0.34
N ILE A 32 7.88 -3.64 1.20
CA ILE A 32 9.25 -3.13 1.43
C ILE A 32 10.19 -4.21 1.97
N PHE A 33 9.68 -5.12 2.82
CA PHE A 33 10.48 -6.23 3.31
C PHE A 33 10.80 -7.25 2.20
N MET A 34 9.84 -7.56 1.35
CA MET A 34 10.04 -8.47 0.22
C MET A 34 11.04 -7.89 -0.79
N PHE A 35 10.94 -6.56 -1.05
CA PHE A 35 11.93 -5.84 -1.85
C PHE A 35 13.33 -5.90 -1.20
N ALA A 36 13.44 -5.61 0.09
CA ALA A 36 14.73 -5.64 0.79
C ALA A 36 15.40 -7.01 0.73
N MET A 37 14.63 -8.10 0.79
CA MET A 37 15.16 -9.46 0.64
C MET A 37 15.72 -9.73 -0.77
N GLU A 38 15.05 -9.27 -1.82
CA GLU A 38 15.56 -9.40 -3.18
C GLU A 38 16.76 -8.46 -3.45
N ALA A 39 16.74 -7.26 -2.88
CA ALA A 39 17.86 -6.32 -2.92
C ALA A 39 19.11 -6.88 -2.20
N TRP A 40 18.94 -7.58 -1.10
CA TRP A 40 20.04 -8.29 -0.44
C TRP A 40 20.57 -9.45 -1.28
N LYS A 41 19.71 -10.31 -1.81
CA LYS A 41 20.10 -11.45 -2.67
C LYS A 41 20.87 -10.99 -3.92
N SER A 42 20.56 -9.82 -4.45
CA SER A 42 21.25 -9.22 -5.59
C SER A 42 22.56 -8.52 -5.22
N GLY A 43 22.88 -8.38 -3.94
CA GLY A 43 24.06 -7.65 -3.47
C GLY A 43 23.87 -6.12 -3.44
N TYR A 44 22.68 -5.60 -3.78
CA TYR A 44 22.38 -4.18 -3.78
C TYR A 44 22.45 -3.58 -2.36
N ILE A 45 21.99 -4.31 -1.34
CA ILE A 45 22.15 -3.94 0.06
C ILE A 45 22.91 -5.01 0.85
N LYS A 46 23.67 -4.59 1.87
CA LYS A 46 24.44 -5.50 2.72
C LYS A 46 23.57 -6.08 3.83
N TRP A 47 23.81 -7.33 4.21
CA TRP A 47 23.10 -8.06 5.26
C TRP A 47 22.96 -7.31 6.60
N ARG A 48 24.00 -6.57 7.00
CA ARG A 48 23.98 -5.74 8.21
C ARG A 48 22.86 -4.71 8.26
N HIS A 49 22.30 -4.35 7.10
CA HIS A 49 21.20 -3.40 6.99
C HIS A 49 19.83 -4.11 7.05
N VAL A 50 19.76 -5.39 6.72
CA VAL A 50 18.52 -6.18 6.71
C VAL A 50 18.13 -6.67 8.12
N ILE A 51 19.13 -7.08 8.95
CA ILE A 51 18.89 -7.62 10.30
C ILE A 51 18.06 -6.68 11.20
N PRO A 52 18.37 -5.39 11.30
CA PRO A 52 17.57 -4.47 12.11
C PRO A 52 16.13 -4.33 11.62
N ALA A 53 15.89 -4.41 10.30
CA ALA A 53 14.54 -4.35 9.72
C ALA A 53 13.69 -5.58 10.11
N LEU A 54 14.29 -6.78 10.16
CA LEU A 54 13.64 -8.03 10.58
C LEU A 54 13.17 -8.02 12.03
N SER A 55 14.00 -7.49 12.94
CA SER A 55 13.66 -7.44 14.37
C SER A 55 12.50 -6.47 14.65
N HIS A 56 12.43 -5.36 13.89
CA HIS A 56 11.37 -4.36 14.02
C HIS A 56 10.03 -4.82 13.44
N GLN A 57 10.03 -5.61 12.37
CA GLN A 57 8.79 -6.16 11.82
C GLN A 57 8.07 -7.06 12.84
N ARG A 58 8.80 -7.86 13.62
CA ARG A 58 8.22 -8.66 14.70
C ARG A 58 7.64 -7.80 15.84
N ALA A 59 8.29 -6.66 16.14
CA ALA A 59 7.83 -5.71 17.16
C ALA A 59 6.63 -4.87 16.67
N PHE A 60 6.60 -4.51 15.38
CA PHE A 60 5.50 -3.79 14.73
C PHE A 60 4.19 -4.60 14.76
N ILE A 61 4.27 -5.90 14.43
CA ILE A 61 3.12 -6.82 14.50
C ILE A 61 2.56 -6.96 15.94
N LYS A 62 3.41 -6.82 16.97
CA LYS A 62 3.03 -7.05 18.37
C LYS A 62 2.57 -5.80 19.13
N LYS A 63 3.03 -4.60 18.81
CA LYS A 63 2.89 -3.40 19.67
C LYS A 63 2.27 -2.18 18.99
N GLY A 64 1.87 -2.24 17.70
CA GLY A 64 1.27 -1.11 16.99
C GLY A 64 2.25 0.03 16.68
N GLU A 65 1.74 1.07 16.05
CA GLU A 65 2.49 2.23 15.57
C GLU A 65 2.75 3.26 16.69
N SER A 66 3.97 3.84 16.70
CA SER A 66 4.28 5.02 17.50
C SER A 66 5.11 6.02 16.67
N PRO A 67 4.98 7.36 16.86
CA PRO A 67 5.70 8.36 16.09
C PRO A 67 7.22 8.16 16.07
N ALA A 68 7.82 7.79 17.20
CA ALA A 68 9.26 7.53 17.29
C ALA A 68 9.72 6.32 16.44
N ARG A 69 8.84 5.35 16.17
CA ARG A 69 9.16 4.21 15.31
C ARG A 69 9.06 4.57 13.83
N ILE A 70 8.10 5.42 13.46
CA ILE A 70 7.96 5.92 12.09
C ILE A 70 9.23 6.68 11.70
N THR A 71 9.71 7.59 12.55
CA THR A 71 10.97 8.35 12.32
C THR A 71 12.17 7.42 12.17
N SER A 72 12.33 6.44 13.06
CA SER A 72 13.46 5.49 12.99
C SER A 72 13.38 4.57 11.76
N THR A 73 12.20 4.25 11.29
CA THR A 73 11.99 3.46 10.07
C THR A 73 12.33 4.28 8.83
N ARG A 74 11.93 5.55 8.82
CA ARG A 74 12.27 6.52 7.75
C ARG A 74 13.79 6.66 7.61
N GLU A 75 14.50 7.03 8.68
CA GLU A 75 15.95 7.23 8.68
C GLU A 75 16.72 5.99 8.20
N ARG A 76 16.27 4.80 8.59
CA ARG A 76 16.88 3.54 8.15
C ARG A 76 16.59 3.24 6.68
N ALA A 77 15.37 3.45 6.22
CA ALA A 77 15.02 3.28 4.81
C ALA A 77 15.83 4.23 3.93
N GLN A 78 16.01 5.48 4.35
CA GLN A 78 16.84 6.47 3.69
C GLN A 78 18.32 6.03 3.61
N ALA A 79 18.88 5.56 4.72
CA ALA A 79 20.26 5.05 4.77
C ALA A 79 20.49 3.80 3.92
N LEU A 80 19.43 2.99 3.66
CA LEU A 80 19.51 1.79 2.83
C LEU A 80 19.66 2.11 1.34
N VAL A 81 19.12 3.22 0.86
CA VAL A 81 19.10 3.56 -0.57
C VAL A 81 20.11 4.62 -0.94
N ALA A 82 20.66 5.37 0.03
CA ALA A 82 21.64 6.45 -0.22
C ALA A 82 22.86 5.97 -1.03
N GLY A 83 23.16 6.67 -2.12
CA GLY A 83 24.29 6.38 -3.01
C GLY A 83 24.08 5.18 -3.96
N HIS A 84 22.96 4.47 -3.87
CA HIS A 84 22.64 3.36 -4.75
C HIS A 84 22.03 3.82 -6.09
N SER A 85 22.28 3.05 -7.15
CA SER A 85 21.78 3.33 -8.51
C SER A 85 20.26 3.21 -8.59
N VAL A 86 19.60 4.21 -9.17
CA VAL A 86 18.16 4.22 -9.48
C VAL A 86 17.82 3.10 -10.47
N ALA A 87 18.59 2.95 -11.54
CA ALA A 87 18.35 1.92 -12.55
C ALA A 87 18.46 0.50 -11.98
N GLU A 88 19.36 0.28 -11.03
CA GLU A 88 19.48 -1.01 -10.35
C GLU A 88 18.32 -1.24 -9.38
N PHE A 89 17.89 -0.21 -8.68
CA PHE A 89 16.67 -0.28 -7.85
C PHE A 89 15.45 -0.69 -8.67
N ASP A 90 15.23 -0.06 -9.82
CA ASP A 90 14.10 -0.37 -10.70
C ASP A 90 14.15 -1.82 -11.18
N ARG A 91 15.32 -2.31 -11.56
CA ARG A 91 15.52 -3.71 -11.94
C ARG A 91 15.18 -4.67 -10.78
N ILE A 92 15.58 -4.33 -9.56
CA ILE A 92 15.29 -5.13 -8.37
C ILE A 92 13.80 -5.06 -8.04
N ALA A 93 13.15 -3.90 -8.21
CA ALA A 93 11.72 -3.76 -8.02
C ALA A 93 10.92 -4.69 -8.94
N GLU A 94 11.32 -4.81 -10.22
CA GLU A 94 10.75 -5.78 -11.16
C GLU A 94 10.90 -7.23 -10.70
N VAL A 95 12.11 -7.59 -10.23
CA VAL A 95 12.39 -8.95 -9.72
C VAL A 95 11.59 -9.22 -8.45
N ALA A 96 11.57 -8.27 -7.51
CA ALA A 96 10.84 -8.39 -6.25
C ALA A 96 9.34 -8.54 -6.50
N TRP A 97 8.79 -7.72 -7.41
CA TRP A 97 7.40 -7.84 -7.82
C TRP A 97 7.08 -9.26 -8.28
N ARG A 98 7.77 -9.74 -9.31
CA ARG A 98 7.45 -11.02 -9.95
C ARG A 98 7.69 -12.23 -9.04
N ARG A 99 8.77 -12.24 -8.28
CA ARG A 99 9.19 -13.41 -7.48
C ARG A 99 8.59 -13.45 -6.09
N SER A 100 8.47 -12.30 -5.44
CA SER A 100 8.21 -12.25 -4.00
C SER A 100 6.90 -11.58 -3.63
N ILE A 101 6.42 -10.60 -4.41
CA ILE A 101 5.25 -9.77 -4.08
C ILE A 101 4.00 -10.28 -4.79
N ALA A 102 3.99 -10.38 -6.12
CA ALA A 102 2.83 -10.78 -6.90
C ALA A 102 2.21 -12.13 -6.47
N PRO A 103 3.01 -13.17 -6.10
CA PRO A 103 2.43 -14.41 -5.57
C PRO A 103 1.70 -14.27 -4.23
N LYS A 104 1.77 -13.11 -3.59
CA LYS A 104 1.11 -12.82 -2.31
C LYS A 104 -0.09 -11.90 -2.43
N ILE A 105 -0.52 -11.58 -3.64
CA ILE A 105 -1.76 -10.85 -3.88
C ILE A 105 -2.93 -11.65 -3.27
N PHE A 106 -3.84 -10.94 -2.62
CA PHE A 106 -5.10 -11.52 -2.19
C PHE A 106 -6.07 -11.61 -3.38
N PRO A 107 -6.40 -12.82 -3.87
CA PRO A 107 -7.22 -12.98 -5.08
C PRO A 107 -8.58 -12.30 -5.00
N LYS A 108 -9.22 -12.35 -3.82
CA LYS A 108 -10.52 -11.72 -3.59
C LYS A 108 -10.48 -10.21 -3.73
N VAL A 109 -9.40 -9.56 -3.23
CA VAL A 109 -9.22 -8.11 -3.36
C VAL A 109 -8.93 -7.76 -4.81
N LEU A 110 -8.01 -8.49 -5.45
CA LEU A 110 -7.71 -8.26 -6.86
C LEU A 110 -8.95 -8.35 -7.75
N GLN A 111 -9.85 -9.30 -7.47
CA GLN A 111 -11.10 -9.41 -8.21
C GLN A 111 -11.97 -8.15 -8.05
N GLN A 112 -12.12 -7.64 -6.82
CA GLN A 112 -12.85 -6.38 -6.59
C GLN A 112 -12.25 -5.19 -7.35
N LEU A 113 -10.90 -5.12 -7.43
CA LEU A 113 -10.26 -4.06 -8.21
C LEU A 113 -10.51 -4.22 -9.72
N ARG A 114 -10.60 -5.44 -10.22
CA ARG A 114 -10.99 -5.70 -11.61
C ARG A 114 -12.44 -5.32 -11.89
N ASP A 115 -13.34 -5.64 -10.96
CA ASP A 115 -14.76 -5.26 -11.05
C ASP A 115 -14.90 -3.73 -11.12
N HIS A 116 -14.07 -2.98 -10.37
CA HIS A 116 -14.00 -1.52 -10.50
C HIS A 116 -13.49 -1.08 -11.87
N GLN A 117 -12.44 -1.71 -12.39
CA GLN A 117 -11.91 -1.38 -13.72
C GLN A 117 -12.94 -1.66 -14.84
N GLU A 118 -13.72 -2.74 -14.73
CA GLU A 118 -14.80 -3.07 -15.66
C GLU A 118 -15.94 -2.05 -15.63
N GLN A 119 -16.18 -1.40 -14.49
CA GLN A 119 -17.12 -0.29 -14.32
C GLN A 119 -16.55 1.06 -14.81
N GLY A 120 -15.31 1.09 -15.29
CA GLY A 120 -14.64 2.33 -15.74
C GLY A 120 -14.05 3.17 -14.60
N HIS A 121 -14.02 2.67 -13.38
CA HIS A 121 -13.40 3.35 -12.24
C HIS A 121 -11.88 3.37 -12.36
N GLN A 122 -11.26 4.45 -11.91
CA GLN A 122 -9.81 4.60 -11.90
C GLN A 122 -9.23 4.09 -10.59
N VAL A 123 -8.56 2.94 -10.63
CA VAL A 123 -7.94 2.34 -9.44
C VAL A 123 -6.50 2.85 -9.27
N TRP A 124 -6.20 3.41 -8.09
CA TRP A 124 -4.92 4.00 -7.71
C TRP A 124 -4.38 3.38 -6.43
N LEU A 125 -3.13 2.93 -6.45
CA LEU A 125 -2.45 2.49 -5.22
C LEU A 125 -1.98 3.70 -4.41
N LEU A 126 -2.17 3.65 -3.08
CA LEU A 126 -1.61 4.61 -2.12
C LEU A 126 -0.79 3.84 -1.09
N THR A 127 0.54 3.97 -1.11
CA THR A 127 1.42 3.14 -0.28
C THR A 127 2.62 3.92 0.26
N ALA A 128 3.07 3.56 1.45
CA ALA A 128 4.34 4.05 2.01
C ALA A 128 5.57 3.47 1.28
N SER A 129 5.42 2.45 0.47
CA SER A 129 6.51 1.88 -0.35
C SER A 129 7.08 2.89 -1.34
N PRO A 130 8.36 2.75 -1.76
CA PRO A 130 8.95 3.65 -2.74
C PRO A 130 8.15 3.73 -4.05
N GLN A 131 8.07 4.92 -4.63
CA GLN A 131 7.32 5.20 -5.85
C GLN A 131 7.70 4.26 -7.01
N GLY A 132 9.00 3.93 -7.19
CA GLY A 132 9.43 2.99 -8.23
C GLY A 132 8.79 1.62 -8.08
N LEU A 133 8.74 1.06 -6.87
CA LEU A 133 8.08 -0.22 -6.60
C LEU A 133 6.56 -0.14 -6.79
N ALA A 134 5.94 0.94 -6.31
CA ALA A 134 4.49 1.17 -6.47
C ALA A 134 4.10 1.26 -7.96
N SER A 135 4.93 1.91 -8.77
CA SER A 135 4.72 2.04 -10.22
C SER A 135 4.80 0.71 -10.95
N VAL A 136 5.73 -0.16 -10.58
CA VAL A 136 5.82 -1.53 -11.13
C VAL A 136 4.55 -2.32 -10.84
N MET A 137 4.05 -2.26 -9.60
CA MET A 137 2.82 -2.93 -9.20
C MET A 137 1.61 -2.43 -9.99
N ALA A 138 1.41 -1.12 -10.06
CA ALA A 138 0.29 -0.53 -10.79
C ALA A 138 0.31 -0.87 -12.27
N ARG A 139 1.48 -0.79 -12.91
CA ARG A 139 1.65 -1.11 -14.32
C ARG A 139 1.30 -2.58 -14.63
N ASP A 140 1.85 -3.52 -13.86
CA ASP A 140 1.64 -4.94 -14.11
C ASP A 140 0.19 -5.38 -13.82
N LEU A 141 -0.47 -4.72 -12.86
CA LEU A 141 -1.89 -4.92 -12.57
C LEU A 141 -2.81 -4.12 -13.50
N ARG A 142 -2.27 -3.32 -14.41
CA ARG A 142 -3.01 -2.43 -15.34
C ARG A 142 -3.92 -1.45 -14.61
N LEU A 143 -3.51 -0.98 -13.44
CA LEU A 143 -4.20 0.05 -12.69
C LEU A 143 -3.97 1.43 -13.31
N ALA A 144 -4.78 2.41 -12.93
CA ALA A 144 -4.64 3.80 -13.41
C ALA A 144 -3.31 4.43 -12.97
N GLY A 145 -2.77 4.02 -11.81
CA GLY A 145 -1.47 4.44 -11.33
C GLY A 145 -1.22 4.12 -9.86
N ALA A 146 -0.18 4.73 -9.33
CA ALA A 146 0.20 4.60 -7.93
C ALA A 146 0.81 5.90 -7.39
N PHE A 147 0.55 6.16 -6.12
CA PHE A 147 1.26 7.09 -5.29
C PHE A 147 2.05 6.31 -4.23
N GLY A 148 3.34 6.46 -4.26
CA GLY A 148 4.28 5.91 -3.29
C GLY A 148 5.12 7.02 -2.67
N THR A 149 6.05 6.64 -1.79
CA THR A 149 7.02 7.58 -1.23
C THR A 149 8.07 7.91 -2.29
N THR A 150 8.23 9.19 -2.62
CA THR A 150 9.21 9.66 -3.60
C THR A 150 10.58 9.76 -2.96
N LEU A 151 11.57 9.07 -3.54
CA LEU A 151 12.98 9.18 -3.16
C LEU A 151 13.64 10.22 -4.03
N ILE A 152 14.48 11.11 -3.42
CA ILE A 152 15.24 12.13 -4.17
C ILE A 152 16.45 11.48 -4.84
N GLU A 153 16.64 11.80 -6.11
CA GLU A 153 17.77 11.32 -6.91
C GLU A 153 18.63 12.46 -7.42
N SER A 154 19.93 12.20 -7.56
CA SER A 154 20.91 13.06 -8.22
C SER A 154 21.90 12.17 -8.97
N ASP A 155 22.23 12.54 -10.21
CA ASP A 155 23.19 11.84 -11.06
C ASP A 155 22.94 10.32 -11.18
N GLY A 156 21.66 9.92 -11.25
CA GLY A 156 21.23 8.53 -11.37
C GLY A 156 21.39 7.69 -10.11
N LYS A 157 21.56 8.33 -8.95
CA LYS A 157 21.65 7.70 -7.63
C LYS A 157 20.70 8.36 -6.64
N PHE A 158 20.21 7.58 -5.71
CA PHE A 158 19.43 8.13 -4.59
C PHE A 158 20.32 8.91 -3.63
N THR A 159 19.86 10.09 -3.21
CA THR A 159 20.54 10.91 -2.20
C THR A 159 20.41 10.32 -0.79
N GLY A 160 19.39 9.50 -0.56
CA GLY A 160 18.97 9.03 0.75
C GLY A 160 17.90 9.90 1.38
N GLU A 161 17.44 10.92 0.69
CA GLU A 161 16.35 11.78 1.14
C GLU A 161 15.04 11.38 0.45
N ILE A 162 13.92 11.74 1.07
CA ILE A 162 12.58 11.61 0.48
C ILE A 162 12.03 13.00 0.20
N ASP A 163 11.27 13.12 -0.88
CA ASP A 163 10.53 14.34 -1.21
C ASP A 163 9.29 14.43 -0.30
N GLY A 164 9.36 15.32 0.68
CA GLY A 164 8.34 15.45 1.72
C GLY A 164 8.44 14.38 2.81
N GLU A 165 7.36 13.62 3.02
CA GLU A 165 7.24 12.60 4.06
C GLU A 165 6.83 11.24 3.49
N LEU A 166 6.90 10.19 4.33
CA LEU A 166 6.37 8.88 3.98
C LEU A 166 4.87 8.96 3.72
N LEU A 167 4.40 8.42 2.60
CA LEU A 167 2.97 8.42 2.25
C LEU A 167 2.19 7.43 3.15
N HIS A 168 1.90 7.88 4.36
CA HIS A 168 1.28 7.07 5.40
C HIS A 168 0.26 7.89 6.21
N GLY A 169 -0.83 7.24 6.69
CA GLY A 169 -1.82 7.87 7.53
C GLY A 169 -2.45 9.12 6.90
N PRO A 170 -2.44 10.28 7.61
CA PRO A 170 -3.06 11.52 7.13
C PRO A 170 -2.56 12.01 5.77
N LEU A 171 -1.31 11.72 5.41
CA LEU A 171 -0.76 12.12 4.10
C LEU A 171 -1.41 11.38 2.93
N LYS A 172 -1.98 10.20 3.16
CA LYS A 172 -2.79 9.52 2.14
C LYS A 172 -4.10 10.28 1.89
N GLU A 173 -4.73 10.80 2.94
CA GLU A 173 -5.92 11.66 2.83
C GLU A 173 -5.60 12.92 2.02
N GLU A 174 -4.55 13.67 2.41
CA GLU A 174 -4.14 14.88 1.71
C GLU A 174 -3.86 14.62 0.22
N LYS A 175 -3.17 13.53 -0.09
CA LYS A 175 -2.89 13.12 -1.47
C LYS A 175 -4.17 12.78 -2.23
N ALA A 176 -5.12 12.07 -1.61
CA ALA A 176 -6.38 11.71 -2.22
C ALA A 176 -7.25 12.95 -2.51
N VAL A 177 -7.35 13.89 -1.55
CA VAL A 177 -8.07 15.16 -1.72
C VAL A 177 -7.47 15.97 -2.87
N ALA A 178 -6.16 16.20 -2.85
CA ALA A 178 -5.49 16.98 -3.90
C ALA A 178 -5.67 16.35 -5.29
N PHE A 179 -5.61 15.01 -5.36
CA PHE A 179 -5.77 14.30 -6.62
C PHE A 179 -7.21 14.28 -7.12
N ALA A 180 -8.20 14.04 -6.25
CA ALA A 180 -9.62 14.10 -6.57
C ALA A 180 -10.00 15.50 -7.06
N THR A 181 -9.56 16.56 -6.36
CA THR A 181 -9.77 17.95 -6.77
C THR A 181 -9.20 18.23 -8.16
N LYS A 182 -7.98 17.78 -8.44
CA LYS A 182 -7.33 17.94 -9.75
C LYS A 182 -8.12 17.30 -10.90
N LEU A 183 -8.77 16.18 -10.63
CA LEU A 183 -9.56 15.45 -11.64
C LEU A 183 -11.04 15.84 -11.64
N GLY A 184 -11.49 16.67 -10.70
CA GLY A 184 -12.91 17.01 -10.53
C GLY A 184 -13.75 15.83 -10.04
N ALA A 185 -13.14 14.85 -9.35
CA ALA A 185 -13.85 13.69 -8.81
C ALA A 185 -14.65 14.05 -7.56
N ASP A 186 -15.86 13.48 -7.43
CA ASP A 186 -16.66 13.58 -6.21
C ASP A 186 -16.22 12.46 -5.24
N LEU A 187 -15.66 12.86 -4.11
CA LEU A 187 -15.20 11.92 -3.09
C LEU A 187 -16.32 11.08 -2.48
N ASN A 188 -17.57 11.57 -2.51
CA ASN A 188 -18.72 10.78 -2.06
C ASN A 188 -19.02 9.57 -2.95
N GLU A 189 -18.59 9.60 -4.22
CA GLU A 189 -18.72 8.50 -5.16
C GLU A 189 -17.45 7.62 -5.21
N CYS A 190 -16.38 8.05 -4.54
CA CYS A 190 -15.09 7.35 -4.54
C CYS A 190 -15.01 6.25 -3.49
N TYR A 191 -14.06 5.34 -3.68
CA TYR A 191 -13.79 4.18 -2.84
C TYR A 191 -12.42 4.27 -2.19
N ALA A 192 -12.27 3.70 -0.98
CA ALA A 192 -10.97 3.48 -0.36
C ALA A 192 -10.91 2.12 0.33
N TYR A 193 -9.79 1.42 0.16
CA TYR A 193 -9.51 0.09 0.71
C TYR A 193 -8.28 0.16 1.61
N SER A 194 -8.39 -0.25 2.87
CA SER A 194 -7.24 -0.34 3.79
C SER A 194 -7.44 -1.39 4.88
N ASP A 195 -6.31 -1.81 5.48
CA ASP A 195 -6.24 -2.76 6.61
C ASP A 195 -5.97 -2.08 7.95
N SER A 196 -5.60 -0.80 7.97
CA SER A 196 -5.06 -0.10 9.13
C SER A 196 -5.95 1.02 9.65
N VAL A 197 -6.04 1.12 10.97
CA VAL A 197 -6.66 2.26 11.65
C VAL A 197 -5.95 3.59 11.34
N ALA A 198 -4.68 3.56 10.95
CA ALA A 198 -3.94 4.76 10.55
C ALA A 198 -4.51 5.42 9.29
N ASP A 199 -5.21 4.67 8.45
CA ASP A 199 -5.86 5.16 7.23
C ASP A 199 -7.32 5.60 7.44
N LEU A 200 -7.78 5.71 8.71
CA LEU A 200 -9.12 6.24 9.01
C LEU A 200 -9.39 7.62 8.39
N PRO A 201 -8.43 8.57 8.32
CA PRO A 201 -8.66 9.83 7.64
C PRO A 201 -9.04 9.64 6.17
N LEU A 202 -8.31 8.77 5.43
CA LEU A 202 -8.62 8.43 4.05
C LEU A 202 -9.97 7.70 3.90
N LEU A 203 -10.23 6.71 4.75
CA LEU A 203 -11.46 5.92 4.71
C LEU A 203 -12.70 6.77 5.04
N GLY A 204 -12.58 7.71 5.98
CA GLY A 204 -13.66 8.62 6.35
C GLY A 204 -13.93 9.73 5.33
N LEU A 205 -13.01 9.94 4.38
CA LEU A 205 -13.11 10.95 3.35
C LEU A 205 -14.02 10.54 2.19
N VAL A 206 -14.09 9.24 1.89
CA VAL A 206 -14.80 8.71 0.72
C VAL A 206 -16.19 8.21 1.07
N GLY A 207 -17.10 8.20 0.09
CA GLY A 207 -18.45 7.67 0.28
C GLY A 207 -18.50 6.16 0.43
N HIS A 208 -17.49 5.43 -0.08
CA HIS A 208 -17.47 3.97 -0.08
C HIS A 208 -16.19 3.38 0.56
N PRO A 209 -16.02 3.50 1.88
CA PRO A 209 -14.91 2.90 2.59
C PRO A 209 -15.05 1.37 2.67
N VAL A 210 -13.93 0.65 2.53
CA VAL A 210 -13.89 -0.82 2.65
C VAL A 210 -12.73 -1.22 3.56
N ALA A 211 -13.03 -1.84 4.68
CA ALA A 211 -12.03 -2.39 5.58
C ALA A 211 -11.59 -3.79 5.10
N VAL A 212 -10.34 -3.93 4.68
CA VAL A 212 -9.79 -5.20 4.19
C VAL A 212 -8.84 -5.76 5.23
N ASN A 213 -9.07 -7.00 5.69
CA ASN A 213 -8.17 -7.65 6.65
C ASN A 213 -7.82 -6.73 7.85
N PRO A 214 -8.80 -6.03 8.43
CA PRO A 214 -8.57 -4.91 9.33
C PRO A 214 -7.79 -5.28 10.59
N ASP A 215 -6.98 -4.35 11.08
CA ASP A 215 -6.46 -4.38 12.44
C ASP A 215 -7.59 -4.20 13.47
N ALA A 216 -7.27 -4.32 14.76
CA ALA A 216 -8.29 -4.27 15.82
C ALA A 216 -8.99 -2.90 15.88
N GLY A 217 -8.27 -1.81 15.64
CA GLY A 217 -8.81 -0.45 15.65
C GLY A 217 -9.76 -0.21 14.50
N LEU A 218 -9.32 -0.53 13.27
CA LEU A 218 -10.14 -0.41 12.08
C LEU A 218 -11.33 -1.37 12.11
N LEU A 219 -11.16 -2.61 12.62
CA LEU A 219 -12.26 -3.57 12.74
C LEU A 219 -13.37 -3.02 13.65
N LYS A 220 -12.99 -2.44 14.80
CA LYS A 220 -13.97 -1.81 15.69
C LYS A 220 -14.69 -0.68 14.98
N HIS A 221 -13.96 0.24 14.38
CA HIS A 221 -14.53 1.41 13.70
C HIS A 221 -15.46 1.00 12.52
N ALA A 222 -15.02 0.07 11.68
CA ALA A 222 -15.81 -0.43 10.56
C ALA A 222 -17.10 -1.14 11.04
N THR A 223 -17.04 -1.87 12.16
CA THR A 223 -18.21 -2.52 12.75
C THR A 223 -19.20 -1.50 13.30
N ASP A 224 -18.71 -0.50 14.05
CA ASP A 224 -19.54 0.55 14.65
C ASP A 224 -20.25 1.42 13.59
N ASN A 225 -19.63 1.59 12.41
CA ASN A 225 -20.15 2.41 11.31
C ASN A 225 -20.77 1.57 10.16
N ALA A 226 -20.96 0.28 10.34
CA ALA A 226 -21.49 -0.64 9.34
C ALA A 226 -20.76 -0.62 8.00
N TRP A 227 -19.45 -0.37 8.00
CA TRP A 227 -18.63 -0.40 6.79
C TRP A 227 -18.43 -1.83 6.29
N PRO A 228 -18.36 -2.06 4.98
CA PRO A 228 -18.00 -3.35 4.41
C PRO A 228 -16.66 -3.86 4.94
N ILE A 229 -16.63 -5.13 5.37
CA ILE A 229 -15.41 -5.80 5.85
C ILE A 229 -15.10 -6.99 4.94
N VAL A 230 -13.93 -6.95 4.33
CA VAL A 230 -13.43 -8.02 3.45
C VAL A 230 -12.34 -8.81 4.18
N TRP A 231 -12.58 -10.11 4.33
CA TRP A 231 -11.60 -11.05 4.86
C TRP A 231 -11.04 -11.90 3.73
N PRO A 232 -9.81 -11.60 3.24
CA PRO A 232 -9.20 -12.38 2.19
C PRO A 232 -8.68 -13.72 2.72
N GLU A 233 -8.77 -14.76 1.89
CA GLU A 233 -8.21 -16.07 2.21
C GLU A 233 -6.69 -16.01 2.47
N GLY A 234 -6.21 -16.80 3.42
CA GLY A 234 -4.80 -16.82 3.83
C GLY A 234 -4.39 -15.65 4.73
N SER A 235 -5.31 -14.77 5.11
CA SER A 235 -5.06 -13.74 6.11
C SER A 235 -4.86 -14.34 7.49
N LYS A 236 -3.73 -14.02 8.15
CA LYS A 236 -3.49 -14.44 9.54
C LYS A 236 -4.45 -13.79 10.53
N ARG A 237 -4.87 -12.56 10.27
CA ARG A 237 -5.84 -11.83 11.10
C ARG A 237 -7.23 -12.48 11.04
N TYR A 238 -7.63 -12.93 9.86
CA TYR A 238 -8.89 -13.68 9.67
C TYR A 238 -8.87 -15.01 10.45
N GLN A 239 -7.78 -15.77 10.36
CA GLN A 239 -7.64 -17.02 11.12
C GLN A 239 -7.73 -16.77 12.62
N ALA A 240 -7.02 -15.76 13.15
CA ALA A 240 -7.06 -15.37 14.55
C ALA A 240 -8.47 -14.92 15.01
N SER A 241 -9.21 -14.20 14.16
CA SER A 241 -10.58 -13.76 14.47
C SER A 241 -11.57 -14.92 14.52
N ARG A 242 -11.41 -15.92 13.64
CA ARG A 242 -12.23 -17.16 13.66
C ARG A 242 -12.02 -17.96 14.93
N THR A 243 -10.75 -18.15 15.34
CA THR A 243 -10.41 -18.90 16.56
C THR A 243 -11.05 -18.22 17.80
N LYS A 244 -10.90 -16.89 17.93
CA LYS A 244 -11.54 -16.15 19.03
C LYS A 244 -13.06 -16.22 19.03
N ARG A 245 -13.71 -16.24 17.87
CA ARG A 245 -15.16 -16.42 17.76
C ARG A 245 -15.60 -17.83 18.17
N ALA A 246 -14.87 -18.86 17.75
CA ALA A 246 -15.15 -20.25 18.12
C ALA A 246 -14.98 -20.47 19.63
N GLU A 247 -13.92 -19.93 20.24
CA GLU A 247 -13.66 -19.97 21.68
C GLU A 247 -14.77 -19.27 22.47
N LYS A 248 -15.27 -18.11 22.00
CA LYS A 248 -16.34 -17.37 22.65
C LYS A 248 -17.71 -18.07 22.57
N SER A 249 -17.98 -18.80 21.49
CA SER A 249 -19.21 -19.59 21.36
C SER A 249 -19.18 -20.88 22.16
N ALA A 250 -17.99 -21.50 22.32
CA ALA A 250 -17.84 -22.70 23.14
C ALA A 250 -17.79 -22.46 24.66
N GLY A 251 -17.60 -21.23 25.10
CA GLY A 251 -17.57 -20.85 26.52
C GLY A 251 -18.89 -20.31 27.07
N HIS A 252 -20.02 -20.45 26.35
CA HIS A 252 -21.36 -20.01 26.73
C HIS A 252 -22.36 -21.19 26.83
N ASP A 253 -21.87 -22.42 26.80
CA ASP A 253 -22.61 -23.66 27.18
C ASP A 253 -22.08 -24.15 28.59
#